data_9776bfb67dac1cf30af10844874a7bda
#
_entry.id   9776bfb67dac1cf30af10844874a7bda
#
_cell.length_a   1.000
_cell.length_b   1.000
_cell.length_c   1.000
_cell.angle_alpha   90.00
_cell.angle_beta   90.00
_cell.angle_gamma   90.00
#
_symmetry.space_group_name_H-M   'P 1'
#
loop_
_entity.id
_entity.type
_entity.pdbx_description
1 polymer ?
#
loop_
_entity_poly.entity_id
_entity_poly.type
_entity_poly.pdbx_seq_one_letter_code
_entity_poly.pdbx_strand_id
1 'polypeptide(L)'
;MQRVRSHDQTHPLLLLVTALTGSVTLGLSRSTASDTATTQAKPVRIINAHLGELPGLINADKTGPFVDLVHAIDDLYPDVTIKITIYPIARAMVGVIAGKADLGLPAIRNLKDVDMLPYRFSTRSFGKVTHVIYSNTANPVTTDMAYGIVPTKRDLLIEAVPDYMPFPVQRSMSIEQSLRKLSRGRIDAFVWAQEEADLMLKNLKLTNIHREFFGDFEDVFIIQKGGNGDEMDEFISRAIEQLAASGKLAEIYEKIHRPYVDWQPSPLARAESVTTKP
;
A
#
# COMPACT_ATOMS: atom_id res chain seq x y z
N MET A 1 -3.85 62.89 -4.34
CA MET A 1 -4.94 63.64 -4.94
C MET A 1 -6.12 62.74 -5.21
N GLN A 2 -7.16 63.02 -4.63
CA GLN A 2 -8.61 62.84 -4.54
C GLN A 2 -9.04 61.51 -3.87
N ARG A 3 -9.55 61.51 -2.64
CA ARG A 3 -10.79 62.00 -1.97
C ARG A 3 -12.02 61.76 -2.85
N VAL A 4 -13.08 61.04 -2.40
CA VAL A 4 -14.18 61.30 -1.43
C VAL A 4 -15.32 60.37 -1.89
N ARG A 5 -16.23 59.76 -1.20
CA ARG A 5 -17.07 60.05 -0.03
C ARG A 5 -18.02 58.85 0.24
N SER A 6 -18.27 58.66 1.47
CA SER A 6 -19.37 58.06 2.19
C SER A 6 -20.78 58.36 1.69
N HIS A 7 -21.71 57.42 1.83
CA HIS A 7 -23.10 57.75 2.18
C HIS A 7 -23.71 56.66 3.10
N ASP A 8 -24.06 57.13 4.22
CA ASP A 8 -24.85 56.56 5.29
C ASP A 8 -26.32 56.82 5.01
N GLN A 9 -27.24 55.87 5.21
CA GLN A 9 -28.64 56.17 5.53
C GLN A 9 -29.32 55.01 6.22
N THR A 10 -29.49 55.20 7.49
CA THR A 10 -30.47 54.61 8.41
C THR A 10 -31.87 55.07 8.13
N HIS A 11 -32.88 54.22 8.17
CA HIS A 11 -34.24 54.54 8.69
C HIS A 11 -34.96 53.33 9.26
N PRO A 12 -35.57 53.50 10.44
CA PRO A 12 -36.39 52.45 11.06
C PRO A 12 -37.88 52.65 10.68
N LEU A 13 -38.61 51.56 10.54
CA LEU A 13 -40.05 51.61 10.54
C LEU A 13 -40.67 50.79 11.68
N LEU A 14 -41.19 51.54 12.58
CA LEU A 14 -42.04 51.13 13.71
C LEU A 14 -43.47 50.91 13.18
N LEU A 15 -44.11 49.78 13.51
CA LEU A 15 -45.56 49.65 13.35
C LEU A 15 -46.20 48.86 14.47
N LEU A 16 -47.20 49.43 14.98
CA LEU A 16 -47.90 49.39 16.23
C LEU A 16 -48.86 48.19 16.33
N VAL A 17 -49.07 47.81 17.54
CA VAL A 17 -49.92 46.81 18.16
C VAL A 17 -51.40 47.03 17.83
N THR A 18 -52.17 45.94 17.73
CA THR A 18 -53.54 45.86 18.21
C THR A 18 -53.83 44.50 18.83
N ALA A 19 -54.15 44.53 20.09
CA ALA A 19 -54.61 43.40 20.87
C ALA A 19 -56.09 43.11 20.52
N LEU A 20 -56.43 41.83 20.36
CA LEU A 20 -57.78 41.35 20.48
C LEU A 20 -57.79 40.15 21.42
N THR A 21 -58.43 40.39 22.57
CA THR A 21 -58.76 39.40 23.57
C THR A 21 -59.92 38.55 23.09
N GLY A 22 -59.69 37.23 23.02
CA GLY A 22 -60.74 36.25 22.81
C GLY A 22 -60.44 35.03 23.66
N SER A 23 -61.12 34.92 24.80
CA SER A 23 -61.10 33.73 25.64
C SER A 23 -61.85 32.58 24.99
N VAL A 24 -61.24 31.46 24.78
CA VAL A 24 -61.90 30.17 24.54
C VAL A 24 -61.32 29.09 25.40
N THR A 25 -62.20 28.46 26.12
CA THR A 25 -62.02 27.45 27.16
C THR A 25 -61.44 26.16 26.68
N LEU A 26 -60.65 25.59 27.59
CA LEU A 26 -60.06 24.25 27.71
C LEU A 26 -60.79 23.10 27.02
N GLY A 27 -60.00 22.36 26.25
CA GLY A 27 -60.11 20.93 26.10
C GLY A 27 -58.76 20.30 26.36
N LEU A 28 -58.54 19.73 27.55
CA LEU A 28 -57.33 18.90 27.85
C LEU A 28 -57.44 17.58 27.15
N SER A 29 -56.94 17.50 25.92
CA SER A 29 -56.57 16.21 25.33
C SER A 29 -55.10 15.95 25.62
N ARG A 30 -54.85 15.06 26.58
CA ARG A 30 -53.51 14.51 26.83
C ARG A 30 -53.16 13.60 25.66
N SER A 31 -52.54 14.21 24.63
CA SER A 31 -51.86 13.42 23.57
C SER A 31 -50.57 12.92 24.18
N THR A 32 -50.51 11.61 24.48
CA THR A 32 -49.24 10.92 24.75
C THR A 32 -48.49 10.88 23.44
N ALA A 33 -47.63 11.87 23.20
CA ALA A 33 -46.65 11.79 22.16
C ALA A 33 -45.68 10.68 22.56
N SER A 34 -45.82 9.52 21.90
CA SER A 34 -44.73 8.55 21.83
C SER A 34 -43.59 9.22 21.14
N ASP A 35 -42.58 9.65 21.90
CA ASP A 35 -41.27 9.98 21.38
C ASP A 35 -40.64 8.70 20.75
N THR A 36 -41.00 8.41 19.53
CA THR A 36 -40.22 7.49 18.70
C THR A 36 -38.95 8.26 18.37
N ALA A 37 -37.94 8.12 19.23
CA ALA A 37 -36.60 8.56 18.90
C ALA A 37 -36.17 7.84 17.62
N THR A 38 -36.35 8.51 16.49
CA THR A 38 -35.77 8.09 15.25
C THR A 38 -34.25 8.19 15.42
N THR A 39 -33.63 7.08 15.76
CA THR A 39 -32.17 6.93 15.76
C THR A 39 -31.73 7.21 14.34
N GLN A 40 -31.37 8.45 14.01
CA GLN A 40 -30.73 8.76 12.74
C GLN A 40 -29.43 7.95 12.71
N ALA A 41 -29.39 6.96 11.82
CA ALA A 41 -28.18 6.20 11.57
C ALA A 41 -27.07 7.21 11.19
N LYS A 42 -25.96 7.19 11.92
CA LYS A 42 -24.79 8.01 11.63
C LYS A 42 -24.38 7.74 10.17
N PRO A 43 -24.12 8.76 9.36
CA PRO A 43 -23.71 8.54 7.98
C PRO A 43 -22.44 7.70 7.92
N VAL A 44 -22.49 6.61 7.17
CA VAL A 44 -21.33 5.73 6.95
C VAL A 44 -20.29 6.49 6.15
N ARG A 45 -19.07 6.57 6.66
CA ARG A 45 -17.93 7.15 5.95
C ARG A 45 -17.44 6.18 4.88
N ILE A 46 -17.29 6.66 3.65
CA ILE A 46 -16.73 5.88 2.55
C ILE A 46 -15.25 6.24 2.37
N ILE A 47 -14.38 5.22 2.36
CA ILE A 47 -12.96 5.33 2.03
C ILE A 47 -12.74 4.57 0.71
N ASN A 48 -12.13 5.21 -0.27
CA ASN A 48 -11.83 4.60 -1.56
C ASN A 48 -10.40 4.06 -1.55
N ALA A 49 -10.23 2.75 -1.72
CA ALA A 49 -8.95 2.08 -1.79
C ALA A 49 -8.65 1.65 -3.24
N HIS A 50 -7.56 2.15 -3.83
CA HIS A 50 -7.03 1.65 -5.10
C HIS A 50 -5.90 0.67 -4.85
N LEU A 51 -6.10 -0.59 -5.21
CA LEU A 51 -5.08 -1.62 -5.08
C LEU A 51 -4.50 -1.95 -6.46
N GLY A 52 -3.19 -2.02 -6.53
CA GLY A 52 -2.46 -2.44 -7.72
C GLY A 52 -2.46 -3.96 -7.83
N GLU A 53 -2.89 -4.49 -8.96
CA GLU A 53 -2.89 -5.93 -9.21
C GLU A 53 -1.48 -6.52 -9.03
N LEU A 54 -1.39 -7.55 -8.17
CA LEU A 54 -0.18 -8.29 -7.88
C LEU A 54 -0.56 -9.77 -7.72
N PRO A 55 -0.30 -10.60 -8.75
CA PRO A 55 -0.81 -11.96 -8.79
C PRO A 55 -0.48 -12.79 -7.54
N GLY A 56 -1.50 -13.41 -6.95
CA GLY A 56 -1.40 -14.18 -5.72
C GLY A 56 -1.50 -13.35 -4.43
N LEU A 57 -1.24 -12.06 -4.48
CA LEU A 57 -1.32 -11.14 -3.34
C LEU A 57 -2.47 -10.14 -3.45
N ILE A 58 -2.72 -9.62 -4.65
CA ILE A 58 -3.88 -8.77 -5.00
C ILE A 58 -4.39 -9.22 -6.36
N ASN A 59 -5.48 -9.98 -6.39
CA ASN A 59 -6.03 -10.51 -7.61
C ASN A 59 -7.14 -9.60 -8.18
N ALA A 60 -7.33 -9.64 -9.50
CA ALA A 60 -8.35 -8.84 -10.20
C ALA A 60 -9.78 -9.08 -9.71
N ASP A 61 -10.08 -10.28 -9.18
CA ASP A 61 -11.35 -10.67 -8.58
C ASP A 61 -11.55 -10.17 -7.13
N LYS A 62 -10.67 -9.31 -6.64
CA LYS A 62 -10.64 -8.76 -5.28
C LYS A 62 -10.40 -9.83 -4.21
N THR A 63 -9.57 -10.81 -4.49
CA THR A 63 -9.07 -11.79 -3.53
C THR A 63 -7.58 -11.59 -3.30
N GLY A 64 -7.05 -12.17 -2.22
CA GLY A 64 -5.64 -12.17 -1.87
C GLY A 64 -5.33 -11.49 -0.54
N PRO A 65 -4.19 -11.81 0.06
CA PRO A 65 -3.91 -11.43 1.44
C PRO A 65 -3.79 -9.92 1.69
N PHE A 66 -3.41 -9.11 0.71
CA PHE A 66 -3.51 -7.64 0.85
C PHE A 66 -4.97 -7.15 0.84
N VAL A 67 -5.85 -7.83 0.11
CA VAL A 67 -7.29 -7.53 0.11
C VAL A 67 -7.87 -7.93 1.47
N ASP A 68 -7.45 -9.08 2.03
CA ASP A 68 -7.84 -9.53 3.36
C ASP A 68 -7.40 -8.52 4.45
N LEU A 69 -6.21 -7.90 4.30
CA LEU A 69 -5.76 -6.84 5.19
C LEU A 69 -6.70 -5.62 5.15
N VAL A 70 -7.10 -5.18 3.96
CA VAL A 70 -8.02 -4.04 3.81
C VAL A 70 -9.40 -4.37 4.39
N HIS A 71 -9.90 -5.59 4.19
CA HIS A 71 -11.16 -6.04 4.81
C HIS A 71 -11.05 -6.11 6.33
N ALA A 72 -9.92 -6.61 6.87
CA ALA A 72 -9.71 -6.63 8.32
C ALA A 72 -9.66 -5.22 8.92
N ILE A 73 -9.19 -4.21 8.17
CA ILE A 73 -9.26 -2.80 8.59
C ILE A 73 -10.71 -2.30 8.54
N ASP A 74 -11.47 -2.62 7.49
CA ASP A 74 -12.88 -2.26 7.34
C ASP A 74 -13.74 -2.79 8.50
N ASP A 75 -13.53 -4.06 8.85
CA ASP A 75 -14.25 -4.75 9.93
C ASP A 75 -14.04 -4.15 11.33
N LEU A 76 -12.98 -3.36 11.54
CA LEU A 76 -12.75 -2.67 12.82
C LEU A 76 -13.71 -1.51 13.08
N TYR A 77 -14.33 -0.94 12.04
CA TYR A 77 -15.06 0.33 12.11
C TYR A 77 -16.45 0.23 11.49
N PRO A 78 -17.50 -0.04 12.27
CA PRO A 78 -18.88 -0.22 11.76
C PRO A 78 -19.46 1.02 11.06
N ASP A 79 -18.90 2.19 11.29
CA ASP A 79 -19.30 3.46 10.69
C ASP A 79 -18.44 3.87 9.48
N VAL A 80 -17.60 2.94 8.99
CA VAL A 80 -16.75 3.10 7.81
C VAL A 80 -17.10 2.00 6.80
N THR A 81 -16.88 2.27 5.52
CA THR A 81 -16.89 1.27 4.45
C THR A 81 -15.73 1.56 3.49
N ILE A 82 -14.81 0.60 3.36
CA ILE A 82 -13.68 0.69 2.44
C ILE A 82 -14.05 0.08 1.10
N LYS A 83 -14.16 0.91 0.07
CA LYS A 83 -14.46 0.48 -1.31
C LYS A 83 -13.17 0.15 -2.05
N ILE A 84 -12.92 -1.13 -2.26
CA ILE A 84 -11.74 -1.62 -2.98
C ILE A 84 -12.01 -1.61 -4.49
N THR A 85 -11.07 -1.03 -5.25
CA THR A 85 -11.00 -1.13 -6.71
C THR A 85 -9.60 -1.57 -7.13
N ILE A 86 -9.52 -2.63 -7.96
CA ILE A 86 -8.25 -3.17 -8.45
C ILE A 86 -7.91 -2.52 -9.80
N TYR A 87 -6.65 -2.14 -9.96
CA TYR A 87 -6.09 -1.56 -11.18
C TYR A 87 -4.67 -2.11 -11.42
N PRO A 88 -4.09 -1.97 -12.62
CA PRO A 88 -2.65 -2.09 -12.78
C PRO A 88 -1.93 -1.14 -11.80
N ILE A 89 -0.82 -1.57 -11.19
CA ILE A 89 -0.12 -0.87 -10.08
C ILE A 89 0.05 0.63 -10.37
N ALA A 90 0.59 0.99 -11.54
CA ALA A 90 0.81 2.41 -11.88
C ALA A 90 -0.49 3.23 -11.90
N ARG A 91 -1.62 2.64 -12.32
CA ARG A 91 -2.91 3.31 -12.34
C ARG A 91 -3.51 3.45 -10.94
N ALA A 92 -3.32 2.48 -10.07
CA ALA A 92 -3.73 2.56 -8.67
C ALA A 92 -3.04 3.74 -7.98
N MET A 93 -1.71 3.87 -8.14
CA MET A 93 -0.93 4.98 -7.60
C MET A 93 -1.39 6.34 -8.14
N VAL A 94 -1.59 6.46 -9.46
CA VAL A 94 -2.11 7.69 -10.08
C VAL A 94 -3.48 8.07 -9.51
N GLY A 95 -4.31 7.09 -9.16
CA GLY A 95 -5.60 7.32 -8.52
C GLY A 95 -5.48 8.01 -7.17
N VAL A 96 -4.53 7.60 -6.33
CA VAL A 96 -4.25 8.24 -5.03
C VAL A 96 -3.69 9.65 -5.24
N ILE A 97 -2.69 9.80 -6.12
CA ILE A 97 -2.09 11.10 -6.43
C ILE A 97 -3.13 12.12 -6.91
N ALA A 98 -4.08 11.68 -7.72
CA ALA A 98 -5.16 12.51 -8.27
C ALA A 98 -6.35 12.73 -7.32
N GLY A 99 -6.30 12.24 -6.10
CA GLY A 99 -7.39 12.35 -5.12
C GLY A 99 -8.64 11.55 -5.46
N LYS A 100 -8.53 10.54 -6.34
CA LYS A 100 -9.61 9.60 -6.68
C LYS A 100 -9.71 8.42 -5.72
N ALA A 101 -8.66 8.19 -4.95
CA ALA A 101 -8.62 7.25 -3.86
C ALA A 101 -7.97 7.89 -2.65
N ASP A 102 -8.37 7.45 -1.48
CA ASP A 102 -7.86 7.92 -0.19
C ASP A 102 -6.58 7.19 0.18
N LEU A 103 -6.47 5.92 -0.20
CA LEU A 103 -5.30 5.07 0.05
C LEU A 103 -5.03 4.12 -1.12
N GLY A 104 -3.80 3.57 -1.16
CA GLY A 104 -3.37 2.60 -2.16
C GLY A 104 -2.36 1.59 -1.64
N LEU A 105 -2.34 0.42 -2.30
CA LEU A 105 -1.42 -0.72 -2.09
C LEU A 105 -1.07 -1.35 -3.46
N PRO A 106 0.01 -2.14 -3.56
CA PRO A 106 1.09 -2.29 -2.59
C PRO A 106 2.05 -1.11 -2.63
N ALA A 107 2.77 -0.88 -1.55
CA ALA A 107 3.86 0.09 -1.54
C ALA A 107 4.93 -0.29 -0.51
N ILE A 108 6.16 -0.06 -0.89
CA ILE A 108 7.34 -0.21 -0.03
C ILE A 108 7.84 1.18 0.31
N ARG A 109 8.15 1.42 1.60
CA ARG A 109 8.70 2.71 2.02
C ARG A 109 10.07 2.94 1.38
N ASN A 110 10.15 3.99 0.59
CA ASN A 110 11.40 4.52 0.11
C ASN A 110 11.76 5.76 0.94
N LEU A 111 12.98 5.81 1.46
CA LEU A 111 13.46 6.94 2.24
C LEU A 111 14.15 8.01 1.38
N LYS A 112 14.34 7.74 0.09
CA LYS A 112 14.98 8.65 -0.84
C LYS A 112 13.96 9.63 -1.41
N ASP A 113 14.28 10.92 -1.34
CA ASP A 113 13.50 12.01 -1.95
C ASP A 113 12.00 12.02 -1.58
N VAL A 114 11.65 11.56 -0.36
CA VAL A 114 10.25 11.45 0.11
C VAL A 114 9.48 12.77 -0.02
N ASP A 115 10.15 13.89 0.19
CA ASP A 115 9.53 15.21 0.09
C ASP A 115 9.16 15.59 -1.36
N MET A 116 9.81 14.97 -2.34
CA MET A 116 9.56 15.20 -3.77
C MET A 116 8.46 14.28 -4.33
N LEU A 117 8.03 13.25 -3.58
CA LEU A 117 6.98 12.36 -4.03
C LEU A 117 5.63 13.09 -4.12
N PRO A 118 4.79 12.82 -5.13
CA PRO A 118 3.45 13.41 -5.27
C PRO A 118 2.41 12.77 -4.33
N TYR A 119 2.82 11.86 -3.46
CA TYR A 119 2.03 11.16 -2.44
C TYR A 119 2.85 11.06 -1.15
N ARG A 120 2.26 10.54 -0.09
CA ARG A 120 2.94 10.16 1.15
C ARG A 120 2.81 8.68 1.40
N PHE A 121 3.72 8.15 2.22
CA PHE A 121 3.56 6.85 2.84
C PHE A 121 2.82 7.00 4.17
N SER A 122 2.00 6.01 4.55
CA SER A 122 1.46 5.94 5.91
C SER A 122 2.60 5.92 6.93
N THR A 123 2.41 6.57 8.07
CA THR A 123 3.43 6.60 9.14
C THR A 123 3.68 5.19 9.69
N ARG A 124 2.61 4.41 9.93
CA ARG A 124 2.73 3.01 10.35
C ARG A 124 2.96 2.10 9.15
N SER A 125 3.93 1.21 9.30
CA SER A 125 4.06 0.05 8.44
C SER A 125 3.22 -1.11 9.00
N PHE A 126 2.78 -2.00 8.12
CA PHE A 126 2.05 -3.20 8.50
C PHE A 126 2.90 -4.48 8.40
N GLY A 127 4.15 -4.35 7.97
CA GLY A 127 5.11 -5.45 7.92
C GLY A 127 6.39 -5.08 7.17
N LYS A 128 7.15 -6.11 6.79
CA LYS A 128 8.42 -5.97 6.07
C LYS A 128 8.51 -6.97 4.94
N VAL A 129 8.79 -6.50 3.74
CA VAL A 129 9.10 -7.35 2.60
C VAL A 129 10.60 -7.56 2.48
N THR A 130 11.02 -8.81 2.47
CA THR A 130 12.42 -9.18 2.28
C THR A 130 12.80 -9.14 0.81
N HIS A 131 13.84 -8.37 0.47
CA HIS A 131 14.46 -8.39 -0.85
C HIS A 131 15.70 -9.27 -0.86
N VAL A 132 15.90 -9.90 -1.98
CA VAL A 132 17.03 -10.80 -2.26
C VAL A 132 17.79 -10.25 -3.45
N ILE A 133 19.12 -10.29 -3.37
CA ILE A 133 19.99 -10.08 -4.52
C ILE A 133 20.26 -11.43 -5.17
N TYR A 134 19.95 -11.52 -6.44
CA TYR A 134 20.19 -12.68 -7.30
C TYR A 134 21.37 -12.39 -8.21
N SER A 135 22.27 -13.35 -8.37
CA SER A 135 23.44 -13.25 -9.27
C SER A 135 23.73 -14.59 -9.93
N ASN A 136 24.58 -14.61 -10.93
CA ASN A 136 25.00 -15.87 -11.55
C ASN A 136 26.00 -16.60 -10.64
N THR A 137 25.85 -17.90 -10.43
CA THR A 137 26.77 -18.71 -9.59
C THR A 137 28.22 -18.67 -10.06
N ALA A 138 28.46 -18.40 -11.35
CA ALA A 138 29.83 -18.26 -11.87
C ALA A 138 30.48 -16.93 -11.48
N ASN A 139 29.68 -15.90 -11.19
CA ASN A 139 30.12 -14.58 -10.77
C ASN A 139 29.16 -14.04 -9.70
N PRO A 140 29.24 -14.55 -8.47
CA PRO A 140 28.36 -14.11 -7.41
C PRO A 140 28.58 -12.64 -7.08
N VAL A 141 27.47 -11.91 -6.91
CA VAL A 141 27.45 -10.51 -6.47
C VAL A 141 26.82 -10.50 -5.08
N THR A 142 27.55 -9.96 -4.11
CA THR A 142 27.07 -9.80 -2.75
C THR A 142 26.38 -8.45 -2.55
N THR A 143 25.62 -8.35 -1.48
CA THR A 143 25.00 -7.08 -1.05
C THR A 143 26.07 -5.99 -0.83
N ASP A 144 27.20 -6.32 -0.21
CA ASP A 144 28.31 -5.39 0.00
C ASP A 144 28.95 -4.90 -1.31
N MET A 145 29.03 -5.75 -2.32
CA MET A 145 29.46 -5.36 -3.68
C MET A 145 28.47 -4.40 -4.33
N ALA A 146 27.19 -4.67 -4.19
CA ALA A 146 26.13 -3.81 -4.74
C ALA A 146 26.14 -2.42 -4.09
N TYR A 147 26.41 -2.34 -2.80
CA TYR A 147 26.56 -1.05 -2.07
C TYR A 147 27.93 -0.36 -2.32
N GLY A 148 28.85 -1.00 -3.05
CA GLY A 148 30.20 -0.46 -3.26
C GLY A 148 31.11 -0.52 -2.04
N ILE A 149 30.74 -1.26 -1.01
CA ILE A 149 31.57 -1.52 0.19
C ILE A 149 32.76 -2.41 -0.18
N VAL A 150 32.48 -3.45 -0.97
CA VAL A 150 33.51 -4.30 -1.57
C VAL A 150 33.75 -3.86 -3.02
N PRO A 151 34.99 -3.45 -3.36
CA PRO A 151 35.32 -3.01 -4.71
C PRO A 151 35.11 -4.11 -5.76
N THR A 152 34.58 -3.71 -6.90
CA THR A 152 34.43 -4.56 -8.08
C THR A 152 35.35 -4.10 -9.20
N LYS A 153 35.68 -4.99 -10.13
CA LYS A 153 36.59 -4.66 -11.27
C LYS A 153 35.97 -3.65 -12.24
N ARG A 154 34.67 -3.53 -12.25
CA ARG A 154 33.87 -2.61 -13.10
C ARG A 154 32.56 -2.30 -12.41
N ASP A 155 31.85 -1.32 -12.91
CA ASP A 155 30.50 -1.04 -12.46
C ASP A 155 29.59 -2.24 -12.69
N LEU A 156 28.79 -2.56 -11.68
CA LEU A 156 27.83 -3.67 -11.76
C LEU A 156 26.58 -3.24 -12.52
N LEU A 157 26.15 -4.09 -13.44
CA LEU A 157 24.88 -3.94 -14.13
C LEU A 157 23.78 -4.64 -13.32
N ILE A 158 23.08 -3.86 -12.48
CA ILE A 158 22.04 -4.36 -11.59
C ILE A 158 20.67 -3.94 -12.12
N GLU A 159 19.73 -4.89 -12.21
CA GLU A 159 18.32 -4.61 -12.47
C GLU A 159 17.50 -4.66 -11.18
N ALA A 160 16.63 -3.67 -10.96
CA ALA A 160 15.73 -3.57 -9.82
C ALA A 160 14.60 -2.57 -10.11
N VAL A 161 13.80 -2.23 -9.10
CA VAL A 161 12.94 -1.04 -9.10
C VAL A 161 13.77 0.15 -8.63
N PRO A 162 14.11 1.14 -9.49
CA PRO A 162 15.05 2.21 -9.16
C PRO A 162 14.66 3.03 -7.93
N ASP A 163 13.34 3.19 -7.72
CA ASP A 163 12.80 4.03 -6.65
C ASP A 163 13.12 3.49 -5.24
N TYR A 164 13.49 2.21 -5.13
CA TYR A 164 13.81 1.55 -3.85
C TYR A 164 15.30 1.32 -3.62
N MET A 165 16.15 1.62 -4.60
CA MET A 165 17.57 1.31 -4.51
C MET A 165 18.39 2.53 -4.10
N PRO A 166 19.33 2.39 -3.15
CA PRO A 166 20.20 3.48 -2.70
C PRO A 166 21.36 3.76 -3.68
N PHE A 167 21.49 2.99 -4.75
CA PHE A 167 22.51 3.11 -5.79
C PHE A 167 21.87 3.04 -7.19
N PRO A 168 22.58 3.46 -8.24
CA PRO A 168 22.06 3.43 -9.60
C PRO A 168 21.77 2.00 -10.06
N VAL A 169 20.58 1.77 -10.61
CA VAL A 169 20.16 0.50 -11.19
C VAL A 169 19.43 0.72 -12.52
N GLN A 170 19.39 -0.30 -13.35
CA GLN A 170 18.50 -0.35 -14.50
C GLN A 170 17.11 -0.82 -14.07
N ARG A 171 16.07 -0.24 -14.67
CA ARG A 171 14.69 -0.65 -14.37
C ARG A 171 14.43 -2.06 -14.89
N SER A 172 14.07 -2.95 -13.98
CA SER A 172 13.54 -4.27 -14.35
C SER A 172 12.17 -4.11 -15.02
N MET A 173 11.98 -4.78 -16.16
CA MET A 173 10.71 -4.78 -16.90
C MET A 173 9.84 -6.00 -16.53
N SER A 174 10.45 -7.09 -16.11
CA SER A 174 9.77 -8.25 -15.55
C SER A 174 10.77 -9.17 -14.83
N ILE A 175 10.31 -9.81 -13.77
CA ILE A 175 11.09 -10.77 -12.99
C ILE A 175 11.65 -11.89 -13.90
N GLU A 176 10.79 -12.44 -14.76
CA GLU A 176 11.20 -13.50 -15.68
C GLU A 176 12.34 -13.07 -16.60
N GLN A 177 12.21 -11.89 -17.22
CA GLN A 177 13.24 -11.40 -18.14
C GLN A 177 14.55 -11.13 -17.41
N SER A 178 14.51 -10.54 -16.21
CA SER A 178 15.70 -10.25 -15.40
C SER A 178 16.41 -11.54 -14.99
N LEU A 179 15.70 -12.54 -14.51
CA LEU A 179 16.26 -13.85 -14.15
C LEU A 179 16.87 -14.57 -15.39
N ARG A 180 16.23 -14.50 -16.55
CA ARG A 180 16.79 -15.07 -17.80
C ARG A 180 18.03 -14.34 -18.29
N LYS A 181 18.10 -13.00 -18.16
CA LYS A 181 19.30 -12.21 -18.46
C LYS A 181 20.43 -12.60 -17.52
N LEU A 182 20.12 -12.70 -16.22
CA LEU A 182 21.06 -13.06 -15.17
C LEU A 182 21.66 -14.45 -15.41
N SER A 183 20.82 -15.45 -15.68
CA SER A 183 21.26 -16.82 -16.00
C SER A 183 22.21 -16.87 -17.21
N ARG A 184 22.07 -15.94 -18.17
CA ARG A 184 22.91 -15.83 -19.36
C ARG A 184 24.10 -14.87 -19.20
N GLY A 185 24.31 -14.32 -18.00
CA GLY A 185 25.39 -13.37 -17.72
C GLY A 185 25.26 -12.03 -18.45
N ARG A 186 24.03 -11.62 -18.81
CA ARG A 186 23.76 -10.32 -19.49
C ARG A 186 23.61 -9.16 -18.54
N ILE A 187 23.35 -9.44 -17.28
CA ILE A 187 23.38 -8.53 -16.13
C ILE A 187 24.15 -9.21 -15.00
N ASP A 188 24.65 -8.43 -14.04
CA ASP A 188 25.45 -8.97 -12.94
C ASP A 188 24.59 -9.35 -11.75
N ALA A 189 23.54 -8.55 -11.46
CA ALA A 189 22.62 -8.84 -10.38
C ALA A 189 21.19 -8.38 -10.69
N PHE A 190 20.25 -8.95 -9.94
CA PHE A 190 18.84 -8.59 -9.93
C PHE A 190 18.36 -8.52 -8.48
N VAL A 191 17.70 -7.43 -8.08
CA VAL A 191 17.16 -7.28 -6.72
C VAL A 191 15.64 -7.21 -6.79
N TRP A 192 14.99 -8.09 -6.02
CA TRP A 192 13.52 -8.16 -5.97
C TRP A 192 13.04 -8.82 -4.67
N ALA A 193 11.73 -8.64 -4.36
CA ALA A 193 11.09 -9.34 -3.26
C ALA A 193 11.21 -10.87 -3.43
N GLN A 194 11.56 -11.57 -2.33
CA GLN A 194 11.93 -12.99 -2.40
C GLN A 194 10.79 -13.87 -2.88
N GLU A 195 9.55 -13.62 -2.46
CA GLU A 195 8.41 -14.50 -2.74
C GLU A 195 8.16 -14.63 -4.24
N GLU A 196 8.11 -13.49 -4.92
CA GLU A 196 7.80 -13.42 -6.34
C GLU A 196 8.97 -13.91 -7.19
N ALA A 197 10.19 -13.45 -6.85
CA ALA A 197 11.38 -13.83 -7.61
C ALA A 197 11.76 -15.29 -7.39
N ASP A 198 11.64 -15.81 -6.16
CA ASP A 198 11.88 -17.22 -5.86
C ASP A 198 10.87 -18.15 -6.53
N LEU A 199 9.60 -17.76 -6.56
CA LEU A 199 8.58 -18.50 -7.28
C LEU A 199 8.90 -18.57 -8.77
N MET A 200 9.26 -17.43 -9.37
CA MET A 200 9.64 -17.36 -10.77
C MET A 200 10.92 -18.16 -11.06
N LEU A 201 11.91 -18.06 -10.17
CA LEU A 201 13.16 -18.82 -10.27
C LEU A 201 12.92 -20.34 -10.33
N LYS A 202 12.04 -20.84 -9.44
CA LYS A 202 11.63 -22.24 -9.40
C LYS A 202 10.87 -22.66 -10.66
N ASN A 203 9.93 -21.83 -11.11
CA ASN A 203 9.15 -22.07 -12.34
C ASN A 203 10.02 -22.15 -13.57
N LEU A 204 11.03 -21.29 -13.66
CA LEU A 204 12.02 -21.29 -14.76
C LEU A 204 13.06 -22.40 -14.66
N LYS A 205 13.12 -23.11 -13.53
CA LYS A 205 14.09 -24.19 -13.23
C LYS A 205 15.54 -23.74 -13.45
N LEU A 206 15.86 -22.48 -13.10
CA LEU A 206 17.20 -21.95 -13.19
C LEU A 206 18.02 -22.41 -12.00
N THR A 207 19.12 -23.09 -12.24
CA THR A 207 19.99 -23.70 -11.21
C THR A 207 21.35 -22.99 -11.06
N ASN A 208 21.66 -22.09 -11.98
CA ASN A 208 22.90 -21.31 -12.02
C ASN A 208 22.75 -19.91 -11.43
N ILE A 209 21.79 -19.74 -10.50
CA ILE A 209 21.54 -18.48 -9.79
C ILE A 209 21.94 -18.65 -8.33
N HIS A 210 22.72 -17.69 -7.85
CA HIS A 210 23.04 -17.50 -6.43
C HIS A 210 22.07 -16.49 -5.84
N ARG A 211 21.66 -16.72 -4.58
CA ARG A 211 20.75 -15.85 -3.81
C ARG A 211 21.45 -15.40 -2.55
N GLU A 212 21.27 -14.14 -2.20
CA GLU A 212 21.75 -13.58 -0.93
C GLU A 212 20.73 -12.58 -0.38
N PHE A 213 20.60 -12.49 0.94
CA PHE A 213 19.78 -11.47 1.57
C PHE A 213 20.27 -10.08 1.18
N PHE A 214 19.35 -9.24 0.72
CA PHE A 214 19.66 -7.86 0.35
C PHE A 214 19.22 -6.87 1.44
N GLY A 215 17.99 -7.00 1.93
CA GLY A 215 17.46 -6.13 2.97
C GLY A 215 15.96 -6.30 3.15
N ASP A 216 15.47 -5.77 4.27
CA ASP A 216 14.05 -5.68 4.57
C ASP A 216 13.56 -4.27 4.34
N PHE A 217 12.42 -4.16 3.67
CA PHE A 217 11.75 -2.88 3.39
C PHE A 217 10.38 -2.87 4.07
N GLU A 218 9.98 -1.72 4.58
CA GLU A 218 8.67 -1.59 5.23
C GLU A 218 7.54 -1.56 4.19
N ASP A 219 6.55 -2.45 4.37
CA ASP A 219 5.28 -2.37 3.66
C ASP A 219 4.39 -1.29 4.28
N VAL A 220 3.88 -0.41 3.44
CA VAL A 220 3.12 0.77 3.85
C VAL A 220 1.97 1.03 2.87
N PHE A 221 1.00 1.82 3.30
CA PHE A 221 0.03 2.40 2.37
C PHE A 221 0.59 3.67 1.74
N ILE A 222 0.21 3.94 0.50
CA ILE A 222 0.30 5.28 -0.07
C ILE A 222 -1.00 6.04 0.21
N ILE A 223 -0.86 7.31 0.56
CA ILE A 223 -1.95 8.24 0.86
C ILE A 223 -1.71 9.57 0.16
N GLN A 224 -2.72 10.41 0.09
CA GLN A 224 -2.60 11.72 -0.54
C GLN A 224 -1.58 12.61 0.18
N LYS A 225 -0.85 13.42 -0.57
CA LYS A 225 0.01 14.49 -0.03
C LYS A 225 -0.81 15.77 0.15
N GLY A 226 -1.58 15.84 1.20
CA GLY A 226 -2.55 16.92 1.45
C GLY A 226 -3.98 16.39 1.43
N GLY A 227 -4.96 17.24 1.23
CA GLY A 227 -6.37 16.86 1.32
C GLY A 227 -6.70 16.20 2.67
N ASN A 228 -7.22 14.98 2.63
CA ASN A 228 -7.52 14.18 3.81
C ASN A 228 -6.35 13.26 4.26
N GLY A 229 -5.13 13.47 3.72
CA GLY A 229 -4.00 12.59 3.96
C GLY A 229 -3.62 12.42 5.43
N ASP A 230 -3.68 13.49 6.24
CA ASP A 230 -3.38 13.41 7.67
C ASP A 230 -4.42 12.56 8.42
N GLU A 231 -5.70 12.79 8.14
CA GLU A 231 -6.80 12.01 8.71
C GLU A 231 -6.71 10.53 8.30
N MET A 232 -6.33 10.27 7.05
CA MET A 232 -6.15 8.91 6.54
C MET A 232 -4.96 8.21 7.19
N ASP A 233 -3.84 8.93 7.40
CA ASP A 233 -2.67 8.39 8.11
C ASP A 233 -2.99 7.99 9.55
N GLU A 234 -3.73 8.85 10.27
CA GLU A 234 -4.19 8.52 11.62
C GLU A 234 -5.15 7.33 11.64
N PHE A 235 -6.07 7.26 10.68
CA PHE A 235 -7.01 6.14 10.55
C PHE A 235 -6.29 4.83 10.33
N ILE A 236 -5.39 4.77 9.34
CA ILE A 236 -4.59 3.58 9.02
C ILE A 236 -3.70 3.19 10.21
N SER A 237 -3.02 4.16 10.82
CA SER A 237 -2.11 3.90 11.94
C SER A 237 -2.83 3.26 13.11
N ARG A 238 -4.01 3.77 13.50
CA ARG A 238 -4.85 3.17 14.53
C ARG A 238 -5.33 1.77 14.16
N ALA A 239 -5.75 1.58 12.91
CA ALA A 239 -6.21 0.27 12.44
C ALA A 239 -5.10 -0.79 12.52
N ILE A 240 -3.91 -0.46 12.03
CA ILE A 240 -2.74 -1.34 12.10
C ILE A 240 -2.37 -1.68 13.54
N GLU A 241 -2.40 -0.69 14.46
CA GLU A 241 -2.15 -0.92 15.89
C GLU A 241 -3.16 -1.88 16.51
N GLN A 242 -4.46 -1.73 16.20
CA GLN A 242 -5.50 -2.63 16.71
C GLN A 242 -5.35 -4.04 16.16
N LEU A 243 -5.07 -4.19 14.85
CA LEU A 243 -4.83 -5.50 14.24
C LEU A 243 -3.57 -6.16 14.81
N ALA A 244 -2.52 -5.39 15.08
CA ALA A 244 -1.30 -5.89 15.72
C ALA A 244 -1.57 -6.35 17.17
N ALA A 245 -2.28 -5.54 17.95
CA ALA A 245 -2.61 -5.86 19.35
C ALA A 245 -3.50 -7.10 19.47
N SER A 246 -4.39 -7.37 18.50
CA SER A 246 -5.22 -8.57 18.45
C SER A 246 -4.52 -9.82 17.89
N GLY A 247 -3.31 -9.69 17.34
CA GLY A 247 -2.62 -10.76 16.62
C GLY A 247 -3.11 -10.96 15.18
N LYS A 248 -4.19 -10.31 14.77
CA LYS A 248 -4.79 -10.48 13.44
C LYS A 248 -3.87 -10.03 12.31
N LEU A 249 -3.07 -8.98 12.56
CA LEU A 249 -2.09 -8.52 11.58
C LEU A 249 -1.07 -9.61 11.24
N ALA A 250 -0.54 -10.31 12.25
CA ALA A 250 0.43 -11.39 12.03
C ALA A 250 -0.17 -12.53 11.20
N GLU A 251 -1.41 -12.98 11.50
CA GLU A 251 -2.09 -14.03 10.75
C GLU A 251 -2.27 -13.70 9.25
N ILE A 252 -2.54 -12.42 8.94
CA ILE A 252 -2.70 -11.96 7.56
C ILE A 252 -1.34 -11.82 6.91
N TYR A 253 -0.39 -11.19 7.61
CA TYR A 253 0.90 -10.82 7.04
C TYR A 253 1.78 -12.02 6.69
N GLU A 254 1.73 -13.11 7.47
CA GLU A 254 2.40 -14.38 7.16
C GLU A 254 2.00 -14.98 5.79
N LYS A 255 0.83 -14.58 5.25
CA LYS A 255 0.39 -14.96 3.91
C LYS A 255 0.88 -14.02 2.82
N ILE A 256 1.33 -12.80 3.19
CA ILE A 256 1.85 -11.80 2.28
C ILE A 256 3.35 -12.02 2.09
N HIS A 257 4.10 -11.89 3.17
CA HIS A 257 5.56 -12.00 3.16
C HIS A 257 6.06 -12.88 4.31
N ARG A 258 7.21 -13.50 4.09
CA ARG A 258 7.89 -14.36 5.03
C ARG A 258 9.27 -13.82 5.33
N PRO A 259 9.84 -14.12 6.50
CA PRO A 259 11.24 -13.84 6.78
C PRO A 259 12.14 -14.49 5.72
N TYR A 260 13.34 -13.94 5.55
CA TYR A 260 14.33 -14.51 4.62
C TYR A 260 14.54 -16.00 4.88
N VAL A 261 14.49 -16.77 3.80
CA VAL A 261 14.80 -18.19 3.83
C VAL A 261 16.08 -18.41 3.02
N ASP A 262 17.13 -18.84 3.72
CA ASP A 262 18.40 -19.16 3.08
C ASP A 262 18.34 -20.54 2.41
N TRP A 263 18.12 -20.51 1.09
CA TRP A 263 18.22 -21.67 0.22
C TRP A 263 18.87 -21.28 -1.10
N GLN A 264 19.51 -22.23 -1.76
CA GLN A 264 20.11 -22.05 -3.07
C GLN A 264 19.47 -23.00 -4.09
N PRO A 265 19.27 -22.57 -5.36
CA PRO A 265 18.87 -23.47 -6.41
C PRO A 265 19.93 -24.54 -6.62
N SER A 266 19.61 -25.77 -6.32
CA SER A 266 20.52 -26.89 -6.58
C SER A 266 20.39 -27.36 -8.05
N PRO A 267 21.47 -27.77 -8.72
CA PRO A 267 21.35 -28.56 -9.94
C PRO A 267 20.48 -29.78 -9.61
N LEU A 268 19.43 -30.02 -10.41
CA LEU A 268 18.66 -31.26 -10.29
C LEU A 268 19.70 -32.39 -10.28
N ALA A 269 19.70 -33.21 -9.20
CA ALA A 269 20.49 -34.42 -9.16
C ALA A 269 20.22 -35.17 -10.47
N ARG A 270 21.24 -35.38 -11.30
CA ARG A 270 21.10 -36.24 -12.49
C ARG A 270 20.50 -37.53 -11.97
N ALA A 271 19.33 -37.89 -12.48
CA ALA A 271 18.73 -39.17 -12.21
C ALA A 271 19.86 -40.19 -12.42
N GLU A 272 20.30 -40.84 -11.36
CA GLU A 272 21.22 -41.97 -11.45
C GLU A 272 20.56 -42.93 -12.41
N SER A 273 21.10 -43.01 -13.62
CA SER A 273 20.74 -44.05 -14.54
C SER A 273 21.09 -45.37 -13.89
N VAL A 274 20.06 -46.02 -13.35
CA VAL A 274 20.18 -47.41 -12.94
C VAL A 274 20.58 -48.21 -14.15
N THR A 275 21.86 -48.39 -14.31
CA THR A 275 22.43 -49.36 -15.24
C THR A 275 22.22 -50.73 -14.58
N THR A 276 21.04 -51.29 -14.76
CA THR A 276 20.87 -52.72 -14.64
C THR A 276 21.66 -53.39 -15.77
N LYS A 277 22.83 -53.88 -15.43
CA LYS A 277 23.64 -54.75 -16.30
C LYS A 277 23.06 -56.16 -16.23
N PRO A 278 22.91 -56.83 -17.37
CA PRO A 278 22.33 -58.16 -17.45
C PRO A 278 23.12 -59.25 -16.77
#